data_9a801e823fbed41667695014fd3c4e83
#
_entry.id   9a801e823fbed41667695014fd3c4e83
#
_cell.length_a   1.000
_cell.length_b   1.000
_cell.length_c   1.000
_cell.angle_alpha   90.00
_cell.angle_beta   90.00
_cell.angle_gamma   90.00
#
_symmetry.space_group_name_H-M   'P 1'
#
loop_
_entity.id
_entity.type
_entity.pdbx_description
1 polymer ?
#
loop_
_entity_poly.entity_id
_entity_poly.type
_entity_poly.pdbx_seq_one_letter_code
_entity_poly.pdbx_strand_id
1 'polypeptide(L)'
;LVKILGIILVILSGSVWAACPSFYPGGKQIVVPHSVELCNSFYVVEFDTTLNAPIISAERFRTTTAHISRSNDFHPDIRLDVSTRAERSDYARSGYDQGHLTPAGDATTLEEMHDSFLLSNMTPQWPTLNRQSWRLMEIEVRKLQPDYIVTGAIYSQKQKYIGQHHVPVPSGYWKIAATGNVVRAWYADNLNHAPTTETTLQNIETKSGLMLH
;
A
#
# COMPACT_ATOMS: atom_id res chain seq x y z
N LEU A 1 43.07 27.55 30.77
CA LEU A 1 42.98 26.68 29.60
C LEU A 1 41.87 25.63 29.83
N VAL A 2 40.68 25.91 29.35
CA VAL A 2 39.53 24.98 29.43
C VAL A 2 39.60 24.04 28.20
N LYS A 3 39.80 22.74 28.42
CA LYS A 3 39.72 21.73 27.37
C LYS A 3 38.23 21.40 27.12
N ILE A 4 37.71 21.81 25.95
CA ILE A 4 36.40 21.39 25.48
C ILE A 4 36.55 19.98 24.90
N LEU A 5 36.01 18.99 25.61
CA LEU A 5 35.92 17.61 25.14
C LEU A 5 34.75 17.50 24.18
N GLY A 6 35.04 17.43 22.88
CA GLY A 6 33.99 17.22 21.85
C GLY A 6 33.46 15.79 21.97
N ILE A 7 32.16 15.65 22.26
CA ILE A 7 31.45 14.37 22.19
C ILE A 7 31.14 14.12 20.72
N ILE A 8 31.81 13.15 20.13
CA ILE A 8 31.46 12.63 18.80
C ILE A 8 30.26 11.71 18.97
N LEU A 9 29.09 12.19 18.56
CA LEU A 9 27.89 11.36 18.48
C LEU A 9 28.02 10.42 17.26
N VAL A 10 28.41 9.18 17.49
CA VAL A 10 28.39 8.13 16.45
C VAL A 10 26.94 7.72 16.24
N ILE A 11 26.32 8.23 15.17
CA ILE A 11 25.03 7.70 14.72
C ILE A 11 25.29 6.33 14.12
N LEU A 12 25.05 5.27 14.87
CA LEU A 12 24.97 3.92 14.36
C LEU A 12 23.72 3.84 13.49
N SER A 13 23.90 3.92 12.17
CA SER A 13 22.87 3.53 11.20
C SER A 13 22.69 2.02 11.30
N GLY A 14 21.85 1.58 12.24
CA GLY A 14 21.40 0.21 12.29
C GLY A 14 20.65 -0.11 11.01
N SER A 15 21.07 -1.14 10.28
CA SER A 15 20.31 -1.68 9.17
C SER A 15 18.99 -2.21 9.73
N VAL A 16 17.89 -1.52 9.46
CA VAL A 16 16.55 -2.02 9.78
C VAL A 16 16.29 -3.16 8.80
N TRP A 17 16.28 -4.38 9.29
CA TRP A 17 15.92 -5.56 8.50
C TRP A 17 14.38 -5.61 8.43
N ALA A 18 13.84 -5.77 7.22
CA ALA A 18 12.43 -5.99 7.02
C ALA A 18 11.97 -7.23 7.79
N ALA A 19 10.82 -7.15 8.48
CA ALA A 19 10.23 -8.30 9.17
C ALA A 19 9.70 -9.34 8.16
N CYS A 20 9.28 -8.89 6.95
CA CYS A 20 8.78 -9.74 5.87
C CYS A 20 9.51 -9.49 4.53
N PRO A 21 10.81 -9.73 4.45
CA PRO A 21 11.63 -9.39 3.28
C PRO A 21 11.21 -10.13 2.00
N SER A 22 10.55 -11.28 2.13
CA SER A 22 10.12 -12.10 1.00
C SER A 22 9.06 -11.43 0.11
N PHE A 23 8.37 -10.41 0.59
CA PHE A 23 7.33 -9.69 -0.16
C PHE A 23 7.88 -8.50 -0.96
N TYR A 24 9.10 -8.07 -0.67
CA TYR A 24 9.72 -6.96 -1.40
C TYR A 24 10.59 -7.46 -2.57
N PRO A 25 10.63 -6.74 -3.70
CA PRO A 25 11.59 -7.02 -4.76
C PRO A 25 13.02 -7.07 -4.22
N GLY A 26 13.75 -8.15 -4.54
CA GLY A 26 15.12 -8.35 -4.04
C GLY A 26 15.27 -8.49 -2.53
N GLY A 27 14.18 -8.67 -1.77
CA GLY A 27 14.20 -8.79 -0.32
C GLY A 27 14.53 -7.47 0.43
N LYS A 28 14.48 -6.33 -0.27
CA LYS A 28 14.80 -5.01 0.29
C LYS A 28 13.53 -4.25 0.63
N GLN A 29 13.38 -3.90 1.90
CA GLN A 29 12.28 -3.06 2.37
C GLN A 29 12.29 -1.70 1.65
N ILE A 30 11.12 -1.27 1.19
CA ILE A 30 10.91 0.10 0.74
C ILE A 30 10.71 0.96 1.99
N VAL A 31 11.66 1.84 2.26
CA VAL A 31 11.65 2.67 3.48
C VAL A 31 10.60 3.76 3.36
N VAL A 32 9.60 3.71 4.24
CA VAL A 32 8.58 4.75 4.39
C VAL A 32 8.78 5.43 5.75
N PRO A 33 8.99 6.75 5.81
CA PRO A 33 9.13 7.46 7.07
C PRO A 33 7.92 7.25 7.98
N HIS A 34 8.15 7.09 9.29
CA HIS A 34 7.12 6.95 10.32
C HIS A 34 6.20 5.72 10.15
N SER A 35 6.59 4.75 9.32
CA SER A 35 5.79 3.54 9.14
C SER A 35 6.13 2.45 10.15
N VAL A 36 5.14 1.58 10.36
CA VAL A 36 5.29 0.24 10.92
C VAL A 36 5.01 -0.78 9.84
N GLU A 37 5.79 -1.85 9.82
CA GLU A 37 5.64 -2.93 8.86
C GLU A 37 4.59 -3.93 9.38
N LEU A 38 3.49 -4.08 8.67
CA LEU A 38 2.39 -5.00 8.98
C LEU A 38 2.45 -6.20 8.04
N CYS A 39 3.07 -7.29 8.51
CA CYS A 39 3.16 -8.54 7.76
C CYS A 39 1.82 -9.30 7.76
N ASN A 40 1.38 -9.72 6.59
CA ASN A 40 0.18 -10.54 6.38
C ASN A 40 0.56 -11.85 5.68
N SER A 41 -0.41 -12.74 5.46
CA SER A 41 -0.16 -14.08 4.92
C SER A 41 0.49 -14.10 3.52
N PHE A 42 0.27 -13.07 2.68
CA PHE A 42 0.81 -13.01 1.31
C PHE A 42 1.30 -11.62 0.87
N TYR A 43 1.21 -10.62 1.74
CA TYR A 43 1.66 -9.26 1.48
C TYR A 43 2.11 -8.56 2.76
N VAL A 44 2.78 -7.44 2.61
CA VAL A 44 3.17 -6.54 3.68
C VAL A 44 2.62 -5.15 3.41
N VAL A 45 2.28 -4.40 4.47
CA VAL A 45 1.89 -2.98 4.39
C VAL A 45 2.89 -2.15 5.19
N GLU A 46 3.41 -1.08 4.59
CA GLU A 46 4.03 0.01 5.31
C GLU A 46 2.95 1.01 5.71
N PHE A 47 2.60 1.00 6.99
CA PHE A 47 1.54 1.83 7.55
C PHE A 47 2.15 3.01 8.31
N ASP A 48 1.91 4.24 7.82
CA ASP A 48 2.34 5.47 8.50
C ASP A 48 1.46 5.71 9.72
N THR A 49 2.07 5.64 10.91
CA THR A 49 1.37 5.81 12.20
C THR A 49 1.08 7.27 12.54
N THR A 50 1.69 8.23 11.86
CA THR A 50 1.40 9.65 12.04
C THR A 50 0.24 10.11 11.16
N LEU A 51 0.14 9.53 9.98
CA LEU A 51 -0.95 9.77 9.03
C LEU A 51 -2.15 8.86 9.29
N ASN A 52 -1.95 7.74 10.01
CA ASN A 52 -2.94 6.68 10.23
C ASN A 52 -3.44 6.07 8.91
N ALA A 53 -2.51 5.75 8.01
CA ALA A 53 -2.85 5.23 6.69
C ALA A 53 -1.77 4.32 6.10
N PRO A 54 -2.15 3.34 5.24
CA PRO A 54 -1.19 2.60 4.46
C PRO A 54 -0.59 3.49 3.37
N ILE A 55 0.73 3.45 3.24
CA ILE A 55 1.47 4.18 2.20
C ILE A 55 1.75 3.28 1.02
N ILE A 56 2.24 2.07 1.27
CA ILE A 56 2.45 1.03 0.27
C ILE A 56 1.99 -0.33 0.78
N SER A 57 1.68 -1.20 -0.15
CA SER A 57 1.70 -2.65 0.06
C SER A 57 2.64 -3.30 -0.95
N ALA A 58 3.32 -4.37 -0.54
CA ALA A 58 4.16 -5.18 -1.41
C ALA A 58 3.77 -6.65 -1.27
N GLU A 59 3.71 -7.36 -2.39
CA GLU A 59 3.38 -8.78 -2.44
C GLU A 59 4.31 -9.52 -3.41
N ARG A 60 4.62 -10.77 -3.06
CA ARG A 60 5.17 -11.71 -4.00
C ARG A 60 4.01 -12.38 -4.72
N PHE A 61 3.81 -12.04 -6.00
CA PHE A 61 2.69 -12.53 -6.76
C PHE A 61 2.80 -14.04 -7.02
N ARG A 62 1.67 -14.71 -6.95
CA ARG A 62 1.56 -16.16 -7.23
C ARG A 62 0.33 -16.43 -8.05
N THR A 63 0.47 -17.28 -9.03
CA THR A 63 -0.69 -17.77 -9.78
C THR A 63 -1.34 -18.93 -9.07
N THR A 64 -2.67 -19.01 -9.13
CA THR A 64 -3.43 -20.16 -8.66
C THR A 64 -4.50 -20.52 -9.68
N THR A 65 -4.80 -21.81 -9.78
CA THR A 65 -5.98 -22.31 -10.48
C THR A 65 -7.18 -22.47 -9.55
N ALA A 66 -6.98 -22.32 -8.23
CA ALA A 66 -8.04 -22.39 -7.25
C ALA A 66 -8.97 -21.18 -7.36
N HIS A 67 -10.26 -21.42 -7.37
CA HIS A 67 -11.26 -20.37 -7.29
C HIS A 67 -11.55 -20.06 -5.82
N ILE A 68 -11.04 -18.90 -5.35
CA ILE A 68 -11.35 -18.41 -4.00
C ILE A 68 -12.50 -17.41 -4.11
N SER A 69 -13.62 -17.72 -3.45
CA SER A 69 -14.76 -16.82 -3.43
C SER A 69 -14.45 -15.55 -2.63
N ARG A 70 -14.77 -14.37 -3.21
CA ARG A 70 -14.57 -13.09 -2.55
C ARG A 70 -15.48 -12.97 -1.31
N SER A 71 -14.90 -12.62 -0.15
CA SER A 71 -15.66 -12.53 1.11
C SER A 71 -16.38 -11.21 1.30
N ASN A 72 -15.80 -10.07 0.94
CA ASN A 72 -16.22 -8.71 1.31
C ASN A 72 -16.30 -8.46 2.83
N ASP A 73 -15.55 -9.22 3.61
CA ASP A 73 -15.52 -9.10 5.07
C ASP A 73 -14.46 -8.11 5.53
N PHE A 74 -14.71 -6.82 5.27
CA PHE A 74 -13.84 -5.74 5.73
C PHE A 74 -13.81 -5.68 7.25
N HIS A 75 -12.63 -5.68 7.84
CA HIS A 75 -12.47 -5.67 9.30
C HIS A 75 -11.25 -4.83 9.72
N PRO A 76 -11.28 -4.27 10.95
CA PRO A 76 -10.19 -3.45 11.46
C PRO A 76 -8.94 -4.29 11.72
N ASP A 77 -7.77 -3.69 11.57
CA ASP A 77 -6.51 -4.31 11.94
C ASP A 77 -6.25 -4.08 13.43
N ILE A 78 -6.40 -5.13 14.23
CA ILE A 78 -6.27 -5.07 15.69
C ILE A 78 -4.83 -4.82 16.18
N ARG A 79 -3.83 -4.88 15.27
CA ARG A 79 -2.43 -4.52 15.58
C ARG A 79 -2.24 -3.01 15.72
N LEU A 80 -3.17 -2.22 15.19
CA LEU A 80 -3.18 -0.77 15.26
C LEU A 80 -4.04 -0.29 16.44
N ASP A 81 -3.71 0.90 16.96
CA ASP A 81 -4.44 1.50 18.08
C ASP A 81 -5.91 1.76 17.71
N VAL A 82 -6.82 1.39 18.59
CA VAL A 82 -8.26 1.50 18.39
C VAL A 82 -8.73 2.95 18.19
N SER A 83 -8.01 3.92 18.73
CA SER A 83 -8.36 5.35 18.61
C SER A 83 -8.00 5.96 17.26
N THR A 84 -7.15 5.29 16.47
CA THR A 84 -6.60 5.83 15.23
C THR A 84 -6.81 4.95 14.01
N ARG A 85 -6.93 3.62 14.20
CA ARG A 85 -7.13 2.70 13.07
C ARG A 85 -8.48 2.96 12.39
N ALA A 86 -8.52 2.68 11.09
CA ALA A 86 -9.77 2.74 10.34
C ALA A 86 -10.78 1.67 10.83
N GLU A 87 -12.03 2.05 10.89
CA GLU A 87 -13.18 1.19 11.18
C GLU A 87 -14.15 1.20 9.98
N ARG A 88 -14.99 0.17 9.85
CA ARG A 88 -15.98 0.11 8.76
C ARG A 88 -16.93 1.31 8.74
N SER A 89 -17.23 1.86 9.90
CA SER A 89 -18.09 3.05 10.07
C SER A 89 -17.52 4.29 9.40
N ASP A 90 -16.19 4.42 9.28
CA ASP A 90 -15.55 5.58 8.65
C ASP A 90 -15.86 5.68 7.17
N TYR A 91 -16.02 4.54 6.51
CA TYR A 91 -16.36 4.49 5.08
C TYR A 91 -17.87 4.62 4.82
N ALA A 92 -18.70 4.38 5.85
CA ALA A 92 -20.14 4.43 5.69
C ALA A 92 -20.62 5.84 5.27
N ARG A 93 -21.29 5.94 4.13
CA ARG A 93 -21.78 7.21 3.54
C ARG A 93 -20.72 8.25 3.26
N SER A 94 -19.44 7.85 3.18
CA SER A 94 -18.33 8.74 2.86
C SER A 94 -18.30 9.17 1.38
N GLY A 95 -18.94 8.40 0.50
CA GLY A 95 -18.85 8.56 -0.95
C GLY A 95 -17.66 7.83 -1.57
N TYR A 96 -16.82 7.19 -0.77
CA TYR A 96 -15.66 6.41 -1.20
C TYR A 96 -15.86 4.92 -0.96
N ASP A 97 -15.22 4.10 -1.81
CA ASP A 97 -15.05 2.67 -1.58
C ASP A 97 -13.86 2.41 -0.65
N GLN A 98 -13.84 1.25 -0.01
CA GLN A 98 -12.63 0.67 0.56
C GLN A 98 -11.77 0.15 -0.60
N GLY A 99 -10.87 0.99 -1.10
CA GLY A 99 -9.95 0.65 -2.17
C GLY A 99 -8.77 -0.15 -1.64
N HIS A 100 -8.55 -1.35 -2.19
CA HIS A 100 -7.43 -2.21 -1.83
C HIS A 100 -6.10 -1.66 -2.37
N LEU A 101 -5.02 -1.78 -1.58
CA LEU A 101 -3.67 -1.71 -2.12
C LEU A 101 -3.28 -3.08 -2.69
N THR A 102 -3.15 -4.13 -1.86
CA THR A 102 -3.05 -5.52 -2.34
C THR A 102 -4.44 -6.06 -2.63
N PRO A 103 -4.75 -6.42 -3.89
CA PRO A 103 -6.11 -6.80 -4.28
C PRO A 103 -6.53 -8.17 -3.73
N ALA A 104 -7.79 -8.30 -3.32
CA ALA A 104 -8.35 -9.60 -2.96
C ALA A 104 -8.32 -10.63 -4.13
N GLY A 105 -8.23 -10.14 -5.37
CA GLY A 105 -8.10 -11.00 -6.56
C GLY A 105 -6.76 -11.73 -6.68
N ASP A 106 -5.76 -11.38 -5.85
CA ASP A 106 -4.44 -12.00 -5.84
C ASP A 106 -4.30 -13.05 -4.73
N ALA A 107 -5.32 -13.15 -3.84
CA ALA A 107 -5.38 -14.19 -2.82
C ALA A 107 -5.54 -15.59 -3.41
N THR A 108 -4.77 -16.57 -2.90
CA THR A 108 -4.75 -17.95 -3.35
C THR A 108 -5.29 -18.95 -2.32
N THR A 109 -5.57 -18.46 -1.10
CA THR A 109 -6.17 -19.23 0.00
C THR A 109 -7.28 -18.44 0.70
N LEU A 110 -8.08 -19.11 1.56
CA LEU A 110 -9.11 -18.43 2.35
C LEU A 110 -8.50 -17.47 3.39
N GLU A 111 -7.35 -17.82 3.96
CA GLU A 111 -6.61 -16.96 4.89
C GLU A 111 -6.15 -15.67 4.19
N GLU A 112 -5.55 -15.80 3.01
CA GLU A 112 -5.13 -14.66 2.20
C GLU A 112 -6.31 -13.79 1.77
N MET A 113 -7.43 -14.43 1.41
CA MET A 113 -8.68 -13.71 1.13
C MET A 113 -9.14 -12.91 2.35
N HIS A 114 -9.14 -13.50 3.54
CA HIS A 114 -9.47 -12.81 4.78
C HIS A 114 -8.52 -11.65 5.05
N ASP A 115 -7.21 -11.89 5.03
CA ASP A 115 -6.20 -10.86 5.27
C ASP A 115 -6.29 -9.69 4.28
N SER A 116 -6.64 -9.96 3.02
CA SER A 116 -6.79 -8.90 2.01
C SER A 116 -7.84 -7.85 2.39
N PHE A 117 -8.81 -8.19 3.28
CA PHE A 117 -9.89 -7.30 3.73
C PHE A 117 -9.58 -6.54 5.04
N LEU A 118 -8.35 -6.63 5.56
CA LEU A 118 -7.89 -5.76 6.65
C LEU A 118 -7.97 -4.28 6.25
N LEU A 119 -8.55 -3.44 7.11
CA LEU A 119 -8.67 -2.00 6.83
C LEU A 119 -7.31 -1.28 6.80
N SER A 120 -6.24 -1.89 7.32
CA SER A 120 -4.86 -1.43 7.11
C SER A 120 -4.35 -1.60 5.67
N ASN A 121 -5.06 -2.36 4.82
CA ASN A 121 -4.82 -2.51 3.39
C ASN A 121 -5.74 -1.62 2.54
N MET A 122 -6.59 -0.80 3.18
CA MET A 122 -7.65 -0.03 2.52
C MET A 122 -7.39 1.47 2.55
N THR A 123 -7.78 2.12 1.47
CA THR A 123 -7.77 3.57 1.36
C THR A 123 -9.10 4.06 0.77
N PRO A 124 -9.56 5.28 1.13
CA PRO A 124 -10.74 5.87 0.49
C PRO A 124 -10.49 6.13 -1.01
N GLN A 125 -11.13 5.35 -1.87
CA GLN A 125 -10.96 5.44 -3.32
C GLN A 125 -12.28 5.80 -4.02
N TRP A 126 -12.22 6.68 -5.03
CA TRP A 126 -13.40 6.99 -5.83
C TRP A 126 -13.99 5.72 -6.45
N PRO A 127 -15.31 5.47 -6.30
CA PRO A 127 -15.94 4.23 -6.77
C PRO A 127 -15.75 3.96 -8.27
N THR A 128 -15.80 4.99 -9.11
CA THR A 128 -15.59 4.84 -10.56
C THR A 128 -14.14 4.49 -10.88
N LEU A 129 -13.16 5.06 -10.18
CA LEU A 129 -11.76 4.65 -10.31
C LEU A 129 -11.61 3.20 -9.87
N ASN A 130 -11.98 2.87 -8.62
CA ASN A 130 -11.82 1.55 -8.02
C ASN A 130 -12.47 0.45 -8.87
N ARG A 131 -13.73 0.64 -9.26
CA ARG A 131 -14.54 -0.42 -9.92
C ARG A 131 -14.32 -0.51 -11.43
N GLN A 132 -13.68 0.48 -12.05
CA GLN A 132 -13.49 0.55 -13.51
C GLN A 132 -12.01 0.54 -13.90
N SER A 133 -11.37 1.70 -14.10
CA SER A 133 -10.04 1.78 -14.70
C SER A 133 -8.96 1.11 -13.84
N TRP A 134 -9.01 1.26 -12.51
CA TRP A 134 -8.07 0.60 -11.59
C TRP A 134 -8.22 -0.92 -11.61
N ARG A 135 -9.45 -1.42 -11.48
CA ARG A 135 -9.74 -2.86 -11.56
C ARG A 135 -9.32 -3.47 -12.91
N LEU A 136 -9.55 -2.76 -14.02
CA LEU A 136 -9.13 -3.24 -15.34
C LEU A 136 -7.61 -3.33 -15.44
N MET A 137 -6.88 -2.35 -14.93
CA MET A 137 -5.42 -2.38 -14.86
C MET A 137 -4.93 -3.55 -14.00
N GLU A 138 -5.52 -3.81 -12.83
CA GLU A 138 -5.18 -4.97 -11.99
C GLU A 138 -5.38 -6.30 -12.71
N ILE A 139 -6.42 -6.44 -13.52
CA ILE A 139 -6.62 -7.63 -14.37
C ILE A 139 -5.48 -7.78 -15.37
N GLU A 140 -5.05 -6.69 -16.01
CA GLU A 140 -3.91 -6.74 -16.96
C GLU A 140 -2.58 -7.04 -16.24
N VAL A 141 -2.37 -6.48 -15.05
CA VAL A 141 -1.18 -6.79 -14.23
C VAL A 141 -1.11 -8.28 -13.90
N ARG A 142 -2.22 -8.91 -13.49
CA ARG A 142 -2.26 -10.37 -13.22
C ARG A 142 -1.90 -11.21 -14.45
N LYS A 143 -2.30 -10.79 -15.66
CA LYS A 143 -1.93 -11.49 -16.91
C LYS A 143 -0.44 -11.47 -17.21
N LEU A 144 0.29 -10.48 -16.70
CA LEU A 144 1.75 -10.40 -16.83
C LEU A 144 2.47 -11.45 -15.98
N GLN A 145 1.80 -12.02 -14.97
CA GLN A 145 2.38 -12.97 -14.02
C GLN A 145 3.71 -12.45 -13.42
N PRO A 146 3.71 -11.26 -12.81
CA PRO A 146 4.94 -10.68 -12.28
C PRO A 146 5.48 -11.50 -11.09
N ASP A 147 6.76 -11.31 -10.76
CA ASP A 147 7.33 -11.88 -9.53
C ASP A 147 6.84 -11.11 -8.29
N TYR A 148 6.73 -9.78 -8.42
CA TYR A 148 6.32 -8.88 -7.34
C TYR A 148 5.37 -7.80 -7.86
N ILE A 149 4.44 -7.41 -6.98
CA ILE A 149 3.59 -6.24 -7.17
C ILE A 149 3.77 -5.31 -5.97
N VAL A 150 3.98 -4.03 -6.23
CA VAL A 150 3.99 -2.98 -5.20
C VAL A 150 2.93 -1.96 -5.56
N THR A 151 2.06 -1.66 -4.62
CA THR A 151 0.98 -0.68 -4.79
C THR A 151 1.13 0.41 -3.74
N GLY A 152 0.97 1.67 -4.12
CA GLY A 152 1.05 2.76 -3.17
C GLY A 152 -0.03 3.81 -3.35
N ALA A 153 -0.28 4.52 -2.25
CA ALA A 153 -1.14 5.68 -2.18
C ALA A 153 -0.31 6.95 -2.01
N ILE A 154 -0.71 8.03 -2.67
CA ILE A 154 -0.07 9.34 -2.56
C ILE A 154 -0.99 10.26 -1.77
N TYR A 155 -0.43 10.90 -0.75
CA TYR A 155 -1.16 11.83 0.10
C TYR A 155 -0.64 13.26 -0.10
N SER A 156 -1.56 14.22 -0.18
CA SER A 156 -1.22 15.63 -0.39
C SER A 156 -1.21 16.40 0.93
N GLN A 157 -0.52 17.55 0.98
CA GLN A 157 -0.55 18.40 2.17
C GLN A 157 -1.94 18.98 2.48
N LYS A 158 -2.80 19.14 1.45
CA LYS A 158 -4.21 19.58 1.61
C LYS A 158 -5.13 18.38 1.55
N GLN A 159 -5.09 17.59 2.60
CA GLN A 159 -5.74 16.30 2.67
C GLN A 159 -7.21 16.40 3.06
N LYS A 160 -8.05 15.58 2.45
CA LYS A 160 -9.40 15.29 2.92
C LYS A 160 -9.35 14.09 3.84
N TYR A 161 -10.32 14.00 4.74
CA TYR A 161 -10.47 12.88 5.65
C TYR A 161 -11.91 12.38 5.62
N ILE A 162 -12.11 11.10 5.93
CA ILE A 162 -13.42 10.50 6.13
C ILE A 162 -13.55 9.91 7.53
N GLY A 163 -14.77 9.78 8.00
CA GLY A 163 -15.10 9.11 9.23
C GLY A 163 -14.61 9.78 10.52
N GLN A 164 -14.89 9.11 11.62
CA GLN A 164 -14.57 9.58 12.97
C GLN A 164 -13.05 9.45 13.27
N HIS A 165 -12.37 8.43 12.69
CA HIS A 165 -10.95 8.18 12.88
C HIS A 165 -10.08 8.98 11.90
N HIS A 166 -10.66 9.96 11.18
CA HIS A 166 -9.94 10.84 10.26
C HIS A 166 -9.08 10.05 9.25
N VAL A 167 -9.71 9.04 8.60
CA VAL A 167 -9.01 8.26 7.58
C VAL A 167 -8.69 9.15 6.37
N PRO A 168 -7.41 9.32 6.01
CA PRO A 168 -7.03 10.26 4.96
C PRO A 168 -7.39 9.74 3.57
N VAL A 169 -7.82 10.67 2.69
CA VAL A 169 -8.16 10.35 1.30
C VAL A 169 -6.94 10.57 0.42
N PRO A 170 -6.36 9.55 -0.21
CA PRO A 170 -5.24 9.73 -1.13
C PRO A 170 -5.58 10.66 -2.29
N SER A 171 -4.60 11.40 -2.79
CA SER A 171 -4.71 12.21 -4.01
C SER A 171 -4.53 11.37 -5.27
N GLY A 172 -3.85 10.21 -5.17
CA GLY A 172 -3.60 9.30 -6.28
C GLY A 172 -3.07 7.96 -5.84
N TYR A 173 -2.96 7.06 -6.80
CA TYR A 173 -2.47 5.69 -6.64
C TYR A 173 -1.44 5.35 -7.69
N TRP A 174 -0.54 4.48 -7.34
CA TRP A 174 0.39 3.88 -8.28
C TRP A 174 0.51 2.38 -8.03
N LYS A 175 0.89 1.66 -9.08
CA LYS A 175 1.17 0.22 -9.01
C LYS A 175 2.37 -0.10 -9.87
N ILE A 176 3.24 -0.97 -9.36
CA ILE A 176 4.42 -1.49 -10.02
C ILE A 176 4.29 -2.99 -10.10
N ALA A 177 4.60 -3.55 -11.27
CA ALA A 177 4.76 -4.98 -11.50
C ALA A 177 6.20 -5.24 -11.95
N ALA A 178 6.92 -6.10 -11.23
CA ALA A 178 8.32 -6.44 -11.50
C ALA A 178 8.46 -7.93 -11.88
N THR A 179 9.19 -8.22 -12.97
CA THR A 179 9.54 -9.57 -13.43
C THR A 179 11.01 -9.57 -13.79
N GLY A 180 11.86 -10.23 -13.01
CA GLY A 180 13.30 -10.12 -13.14
C GLY A 180 13.74 -8.66 -13.12
N ASN A 181 14.37 -8.19 -14.21
CA ASN A 181 14.82 -6.79 -14.37
C ASN A 181 13.81 -5.89 -15.10
N VAL A 182 12.62 -6.41 -15.45
CA VAL A 182 11.61 -5.64 -16.16
C VAL A 182 10.61 -5.08 -15.14
N VAL A 183 10.45 -3.77 -15.16
CA VAL A 183 9.52 -3.05 -14.29
C VAL A 183 8.52 -2.30 -15.16
N ARG A 184 7.23 -2.51 -14.89
CA ARG A 184 6.14 -1.70 -15.46
C ARG A 184 5.42 -0.97 -14.33
N ALA A 185 4.98 0.24 -14.59
CA ALA A 185 4.35 1.09 -13.60
C ALA A 185 3.10 1.78 -14.15
N TRP A 186 2.12 2.00 -13.29
CA TRP A 186 0.86 2.69 -13.60
C TRP A 186 0.56 3.72 -12.52
N TYR A 187 -0.16 4.76 -12.91
CA TYR A 187 -0.61 5.83 -12.05
C TYR A 187 -2.07 6.21 -12.37
N ALA A 188 -2.80 6.64 -11.34
CA ALA A 188 -4.10 7.28 -11.48
C ALA A 188 -4.30 8.33 -10.39
N ASP A 189 -4.88 9.47 -10.74
CA ASP A 189 -5.42 10.40 -9.75
C ASP A 189 -6.65 9.79 -9.06
N ASN A 190 -6.83 10.03 -7.77
CA ASN A 190 -8.01 9.58 -7.04
C ASN A 190 -9.20 10.51 -7.31
N LEU A 191 -9.70 10.47 -8.54
CA LEU A 191 -10.79 11.30 -9.02
C LEU A 191 -11.89 10.46 -9.67
N ASN A 192 -13.07 11.04 -9.75
CA ASN A 192 -14.19 10.42 -10.45
C ASN A 192 -13.85 10.24 -11.94
N HIS A 193 -14.06 9.01 -12.46
CA HIS A 193 -13.73 8.62 -13.84
C HIS A 193 -12.26 8.85 -14.26
N ALA A 194 -11.32 8.90 -13.31
CA ALA A 194 -9.92 9.04 -13.65
C ALA A 194 -9.42 7.82 -14.46
N PRO A 195 -8.64 8.03 -15.53
CA PRO A 195 -7.97 6.94 -16.22
C PRO A 195 -6.80 6.42 -15.40
N THR A 196 -6.50 5.14 -15.56
CA THR A 196 -5.21 4.56 -15.12
C THR A 196 -4.28 4.56 -16.33
N THR A 197 -3.10 5.16 -16.18
CA THR A 197 -2.13 5.32 -17.27
C THR A 197 -0.82 4.64 -16.94
N GLU A 198 -0.21 3.98 -17.93
CA GLU A 198 1.14 3.47 -17.78
C GLU A 198 2.15 4.64 -17.70
N THR A 199 3.15 4.49 -16.86
CA THR A 199 4.13 5.55 -16.56
C THR A 199 5.51 4.93 -16.27
N THR A 200 6.48 5.74 -15.86
CA THR A 200 7.83 5.28 -15.50
C THR A 200 8.00 5.17 -13.99
N LEU A 201 8.92 4.31 -13.54
CA LEU A 201 9.32 4.21 -12.14
C LEU A 201 9.75 5.58 -11.59
N GLN A 202 10.59 6.31 -12.35
CA GLN A 202 11.05 7.64 -11.97
C GLN A 202 9.90 8.64 -11.73
N ASN A 203 8.83 8.57 -12.54
CA ASN A 203 7.65 9.42 -12.32
C ASN A 203 6.92 9.05 -11.03
N ILE A 204 6.83 7.75 -10.70
CA ILE A 204 6.27 7.29 -9.43
C ILE A 204 7.11 7.80 -8.26
N GLU A 205 8.44 7.64 -8.31
CA GLU A 205 9.35 8.14 -7.28
C GLU A 205 9.23 9.65 -7.07
N THR A 206 9.15 10.40 -8.16
CA THR A 206 8.94 11.86 -8.10
C THR A 206 7.63 12.23 -7.43
N LYS A 207 6.54 11.51 -7.72
CA LYS A 207 5.21 11.79 -7.17
C LYS A 207 5.05 11.31 -5.73
N SER A 208 5.63 10.18 -5.38
CA SER A 208 5.50 9.57 -4.05
C SER A 208 6.55 10.07 -3.05
N GLY A 209 7.69 10.55 -3.53
CA GLY A 209 8.85 10.87 -2.71
C GLY A 209 9.59 9.64 -2.16
N LEU A 210 9.23 8.43 -2.62
CA LEU A 210 9.85 7.17 -2.20
C LEU A 210 10.94 6.75 -3.19
N MET A 211 11.95 6.06 -2.69
CA MET A 211 12.93 5.34 -3.52
C MET A 211 12.47 3.90 -3.69
N LEU A 212 12.22 3.50 -4.94
CA LEU A 212 11.60 2.23 -5.32
C LEU A 212 12.59 1.40 -6.15
N HIS A 213 13.63 0.86 -5.52
CA HIS A 213 14.74 0.16 -6.18
C HIS A 213 14.38 -1.24 -6.66
#